data_0b5317c8db20612d462f28887014fd2e
#
_entry.id   0b5317c8db20612d462f28887014fd2e
#
_cell.length_a   1.000
_cell.length_b   1.000
_cell.length_c   1.000
_cell.angle_alpha   90.00
_cell.angle_beta   90.00
_cell.angle_gamma   90.00
#
_symmetry.space_group_name_H-M   'P 1'
#
loop_
_entity.id
_entity.type
_entity.pdbx_description
1 polymer ?
#
loop_
_entity_poly.entity_id
_entity_poly.type
_entity_poly.pdbx_seq_one_letter_code
_entity_poly.pdbx_strand_id
1 'polypeptide(L)'
;QYFNLLKRFGGVPLIEKTLTLEDKDLLYGPRDSRETIAAFIKKNLDEAIPELPLESAISADDKGRISKGAAEAMKARFSLFEGTWRKYHGLQGADAFLDDAISAAKNVINSNEYELWDHRAELGDWSYKYFFTLSKIKSNPAGLTKADNKETILAQRYDEDLRESPRYEHSGTLCPTKKLADMYLDKNGLPITHPNSVFKGYQKITSEYEDRDPRMDIFFVKPGERFWLFSQPMYNP
;
A
#
# COMPACT_ATOMS: atom_id res chain seq x y z
N GLN A 1 8.90 5.51 -12.27
CA GLN A 1 8.77 4.66 -13.47
C GLN A 1 9.89 3.62 -13.53
N TYR A 2 11.17 3.99 -13.44
CA TYR A 2 12.31 3.07 -13.55
C TYR A 2 12.29 1.92 -12.53
N PHE A 3 11.82 2.15 -11.31
CA PHE A 3 11.66 1.06 -10.33
C PHE A 3 10.66 -0.02 -10.82
N ASN A 4 9.57 0.37 -11.47
CA ASN A 4 8.62 -0.58 -12.04
C ASN A 4 9.22 -1.36 -13.23
N LEU A 5 10.02 -0.68 -14.05
CA LEU A 5 10.73 -1.32 -15.15
C LEU A 5 11.79 -2.29 -14.62
N LEU A 6 12.59 -1.87 -13.64
CA LEU A 6 13.61 -2.70 -13.00
C LEU A 6 13.01 -4.00 -12.41
N LYS A 7 11.86 -3.90 -11.73
CA LYS A 7 11.18 -5.09 -11.16
C LYS A 7 10.76 -6.10 -12.22
N ARG A 8 10.33 -5.62 -13.38
CA ARG A 8 9.73 -6.47 -14.43
C ARG A 8 10.75 -6.98 -15.45
N PHE A 9 11.73 -6.15 -15.76
CA PHE A 9 12.62 -6.37 -16.91
C PHE A 9 14.11 -6.41 -16.56
N GLY A 10 14.47 -6.09 -15.31
CA GLY A 10 15.88 -5.92 -14.92
C GLY A 10 16.47 -4.66 -15.54
N GLY A 11 17.57 -4.80 -16.30
CA GLY A 11 18.14 -3.70 -17.07
C GLY A 11 17.21 -3.24 -18.21
N VAL A 12 17.17 -1.94 -18.43
CA VAL A 12 16.39 -1.29 -19.50
C VAL A 12 17.18 -0.09 -20.02
N PRO A 13 16.90 0.46 -21.21
CA PRO A 13 17.55 1.68 -21.66
C PRO A 13 17.30 2.83 -20.68
N LEU A 14 18.37 3.51 -20.27
CA LEU A 14 18.30 4.70 -19.43
C LEU A 14 18.12 5.93 -20.32
N ILE A 15 16.96 6.56 -20.21
CA ILE A 15 16.57 7.71 -21.01
C ILE A 15 16.29 8.87 -20.07
N GLU A 16 17.14 9.91 -20.12
CA GLU A 16 17.09 11.08 -19.25
C GLU A 16 16.61 12.35 -19.96
N LYS A 17 16.22 12.23 -21.23
CA LYS A 17 15.73 13.35 -22.04
C LYS A 17 14.51 12.94 -22.87
N THR A 18 13.78 13.91 -23.36
CA THR A 18 12.76 13.68 -24.38
C THR A 18 13.42 13.20 -25.66
N LEU A 19 12.99 12.04 -26.18
CA LEU A 19 13.53 11.47 -27.40
C LEU A 19 12.90 12.11 -28.63
N THR A 20 13.73 12.26 -29.67
CA THR A 20 13.33 12.60 -31.03
C THR A 20 13.66 11.43 -31.97
N LEU A 21 13.20 11.48 -33.21
CA LEU A 21 13.52 10.45 -34.22
C LEU A 21 15.00 10.44 -34.61
N GLU A 22 15.73 11.48 -34.26
CA GLU A 22 17.18 11.64 -34.48
C GLU A 22 18.03 10.86 -33.46
N ASP A 23 17.45 10.55 -32.29
CA ASP A 23 18.14 9.87 -31.18
C ASP A 23 18.23 8.35 -31.41
N LYS A 24 18.72 7.92 -32.57
CA LYS A 24 18.74 6.53 -33.00
C LYS A 24 19.50 5.62 -32.05
N ASP A 25 20.60 6.08 -31.48
CA ASP A 25 21.42 5.31 -30.54
C ASP A 25 20.67 5.00 -29.22
N LEU A 26 19.77 5.89 -28.78
CA LEU A 26 18.91 5.64 -27.61
C LEU A 26 17.67 4.83 -27.98
N LEU A 27 17.10 5.06 -29.18
CA LEU A 27 15.91 4.37 -29.62
C LEU A 27 16.16 2.88 -29.91
N TYR A 28 17.33 2.57 -30.45
CA TYR A 28 17.71 1.23 -30.91
C TYR A 28 18.92 0.65 -30.17
N GLY A 29 19.39 1.34 -29.14
CA GLY A 29 20.53 0.93 -28.33
C GLY A 29 20.26 -0.29 -27.45
N PRO A 30 21.32 -0.88 -26.89
CA PRO A 30 21.20 -1.99 -25.95
C PRO A 30 20.56 -1.51 -24.62
N ARG A 31 20.14 -2.47 -23.80
CA ARG A 31 19.72 -2.20 -22.43
C ARG A 31 20.90 -1.82 -21.56
N ASP A 32 20.71 -0.86 -20.69
CA ASP A 32 21.62 -0.63 -19.58
C ASP A 32 21.54 -1.74 -18.53
N SER A 33 22.61 -1.88 -17.77
CA SER A 33 22.67 -2.93 -16.75
C SER A 33 21.66 -2.67 -15.61
N ARG A 34 21.32 -3.72 -14.88
CA ARG A 34 20.52 -3.60 -13.66
C ARG A 34 21.19 -2.65 -12.66
N GLU A 35 22.51 -2.73 -12.55
CA GLU A 35 23.33 -1.88 -11.68
C GLU A 35 23.17 -0.42 -12.03
N THR A 36 23.25 -0.07 -13.32
CA THR A 36 23.08 1.30 -13.83
C THR A 36 21.71 1.85 -13.46
N ILE A 37 20.65 1.06 -13.70
CA ILE A 37 19.28 1.49 -13.38
C ILE A 37 19.06 1.60 -11.87
N ALA A 38 19.56 0.67 -11.07
CA ALA A 38 19.45 0.73 -9.63
C ALA A 38 20.20 1.94 -9.04
N ALA A 39 21.42 2.20 -9.53
CA ALA A 39 22.20 3.37 -9.13
C ALA A 39 21.49 4.69 -9.49
N PHE A 40 20.91 4.76 -10.69
CA PHE A 40 20.12 5.92 -11.13
C PHE A 40 18.90 6.17 -10.22
N ILE A 41 18.13 5.13 -9.89
CA ILE A 41 16.98 5.27 -9.00
C ILE A 41 17.42 5.76 -7.62
N LYS A 42 18.47 5.14 -7.04
CA LYS A 42 19.00 5.53 -5.73
C LYS A 42 19.46 6.99 -5.74
N LYS A 43 20.27 7.38 -6.71
CA LYS A 43 20.79 8.74 -6.85
C LYS A 43 19.65 9.76 -6.88
N ASN A 44 18.64 9.55 -7.72
CA ASN A 44 17.52 10.49 -7.85
C ASN A 44 16.72 10.62 -6.53
N LEU A 45 16.55 9.53 -5.78
CA LEU A 45 15.88 9.58 -4.48
C LEU A 45 16.75 10.32 -3.45
N ASP A 46 18.05 10.05 -3.41
CA ASP A 46 18.98 10.69 -2.48
C ASP A 46 19.08 12.22 -2.73
N GLU A 47 19.03 12.65 -3.99
CA GLU A 47 19.03 14.06 -4.37
C GLU A 47 17.69 14.75 -4.10
N ALA A 48 16.57 14.06 -4.33
CA ALA A 48 15.24 14.66 -4.16
C ALA A 48 14.81 14.79 -2.69
N ILE A 49 15.12 13.80 -1.84
CA ILE A 49 14.66 13.76 -0.43
C ILE A 49 14.96 15.04 0.36
N PRO A 50 16.18 15.63 0.33
CA PRO A 50 16.45 16.85 1.08
C PRO A 50 15.68 18.07 0.58
N GLU A 51 15.30 18.12 -0.69
CA GLU A 51 14.62 19.25 -1.32
C GLU A 51 13.09 19.22 -1.15
N LEU A 52 12.52 18.07 -0.76
CA LEU A 52 11.08 17.89 -0.62
C LEU A 52 10.55 18.40 0.72
N PRO A 53 9.33 19.00 0.71
CA PRO A 53 8.69 19.47 1.94
C PRO A 53 8.24 18.31 2.84
N LEU A 54 8.11 18.58 4.13
CA LEU A 54 7.39 17.70 5.06
C LEU A 54 5.90 17.60 4.66
N GLU A 55 5.24 16.52 5.01
CA GLU A 55 3.80 16.35 4.73
C GLU A 55 2.96 17.44 5.40
N SER A 56 3.32 17.83 6.63
CA SER A 56 2.67 18.90 7.37
C SER A 56 2.84 20.30 6.74
N ALA A 57 3.89 20.50 5.96
CA ALA A 57 4.16 21.76 5.27
C ALA A 57 3.42 21.89 3.93
N ILE A 58 2.80 20.82 3.43
CA ILE A 58 2.02 20.85 2.18
C ILE A 58 0.63 21.45 2.50
N SER A 59 0.26 22.51 1.76
CA SER A 59 -1.04 23.17 1.91
C SER A 59 -2.22 22.23 1.62
N ALA A 60 -3.40 22.53 2.14
CA ALA A 60 -4.60 21.72 1.90
C ALA A 60 -4.91 21.55 0.39
N ASP A 61 -4.71 22.60 -0.40
CA ASP A 61 -4.95 22.60 -1.84
C ASP A 61 -3.92 21.75 -2.61
N ASP A 62 -2.72 21.63 -2.07
CA ASP A 62 -1.62 20.87 -2.65
C ASP A 62 -1.50 19.44 -2.10
N LYS A 63 -2.36 19.01 -1.19
CA LYS A 63 -2.34 17.64 -0.67
C LYS A 63 -2.41 16.61 -1.80
N GLY A 64 -1.56 15.60 -1.71
CA GLY A 64 -1.34 14.59 -2.75
C GLY A 64 -0.11 14.86 -3.62
N ARG A 65 0.60 15.98 -3.41
CA ARG A 65 1.96 16.16 -3.92
C ARG A 65 2.95 15.30 -3.13
N ILE A 66 4.08 15.02 -3.75
CA ILE A 66 5.10 14.18 -3.15
C ILE A 66 5.77 14.95 -2.00
N SER A 67 5.69 14.38 -0.80
CA SER A 67 6.40 14.86 0.39
C SER A 67 7.74 14.16 0.58
N LYS A 68 8.57 14.68 1.49
CA LYS A 68 9.80 14.03 1.93
C LYS A 68 9.54 12.60 2.44
N GLY A 69 8.50 12.41 3.23
CA GLY A 69 8.11 11.08 3.71
C GLY A 69 7.69 10.12 2.62
N ALA A 70 7.03 10.61 1.56
CA ALA A 70 6.69 9.79 0.40
C ALA A 70 7.94 9.33 -0.38
N ALA A 71 8.94 10.20 -0.53
CA ALA A 71 10.21 9.85 -1.17
C ALA A 71 11.04 8.87 -0.32
N GLU A 72 11.09 9.07 1.02
CA GLU A 72 11.71 8.13 1.95
C GLU A 72 11.02 6.75 1.92
N ALA A 73 9.71 6.70 1.93
CA ALA A 73 8.95 5.45 1.83
C ALA A 73 9.22 4.74 0.49
N MET A 74 9.34 5.50 -0.61
CA MET A 74 9.72 4.95 -1.92
C MET A 74 11.15 4.42 -1.90
N LYS A 75 12.09 5.13 -1.25
CA LYS A 75 13.48 4.68 -1.08
C LYS A 75 13.55 3.40 -0.26
N ALA A 76 12.84 3.33 0.86
CA ALA A 76 12.76 2.13 1.69
C ALA A 76 12.26 0.92 0.88
N ARG A 77 11.18 1.10 0.14
CA ARG A 77 10.59 0.05 -0.69
C ARG A 77 11.49 -0.39 -1.84
N PHE A 78 12.10 0.54 -2.55
CA PHE A 78 13.04 0.25 -3.62
C PHE A 78 14.27 -0.48 -3.09
N SER A 79 14.88 0.04 -2.03
CA SER A 79 16.11 -0.51 -1.47
C SER A 79 15.89 -1.89 -0.84
N LEU A 80 14.75 -2.12 -0.19
CA LEU A 80 14.37 -3.45 0.30
C LEU A 80 14.25 -4.46 -0.87
N PHE A 81 13.58 -4.06 -1.94
CA PHE A 81 13.43 -4.93 -3.12
C PHE A 81 14.79 -5.23 -3.76
N GLU A 82 15.62 -4.23 -4.00
CA GLU A 82 16.90 -4.42 -4.66
C GLU A 82 17.88 -5.19 -3.78
N GLY A 83 17.92 -4.90 -2.47
CA GLY A 83 18.76 -5.62 -1.51
C GLY A 83 18.37 -7.09 -1.39
N THR A 84 17.08 -7.41 -1.28
CA THR A 84 16.61 -8.80 -1.24
C THR A 84 16.85 -9.51 -2.58
N TRP A 85 16.60 -8.85 -3.71
CA TRP A 85 16.89 -9.39 -5.02
C TRP A 85 18.38 -9.80 -5.12
N ARG A 86 19.29 -8.87 -4.77
CA ARG A 86 20.73 -9.13 -4.81
C ARG A 86 21.13 -10.28 -3.91
N LYS A 87 20.60 -10.31 -2.69
CA LYS A 87 20.87 -11.38 -1.72
C LYS A 87 20.48 -12.75 -2.25
N TYR A 88 19.28 -12.89 -2.78
CA TYR A 88 18.78 -14.18 -3.26
C TYR A 88 19.34 -14.62 -4.61
N HIS A 89 19.93 -13.69 -5.38
CA HIS A 89 20.57 -13.99 -6.67
C HIS A 89 22.11 -13.95 -6.59
N GLY A 90 22.70 -13.87 -5.39
CA GLY A 90 24.15 -13.89 -5.21
C GLY A 90 24.87 -12.68 -5.81
N LEU A 91 24.18 -11.53 -5.93
CA LEU A 91 24.77 -10.29 -6.46
C LEU A 91 25.44 -9.48 -5.34
N GLN A 92 26.44 -8.70 -5.72
CA GLN A 92 27.16 -7.82 -4.79
C GLN A 92 26.30 -6.65 -4.28
N GLY A 93 26.63 -6.11 -3.09
CA GLY A 93 26.06 -4.87 -2.56
C GLY A 93 24.65 -5.02 -1.97
N ALA A 94 24.20 -6.24 -1.66
CA ALA A 94 22.90 -6.49 -1.04
C ALA A 94 22.71 -5.74 0.28
N ASP A 95 23.72 -5.83 1.18
CA ASP A 95 23.63 -5.24 2.52
C ASP A 95 23.51 -3.71 2.48
N ALA A 96 24.24 -3.05 1.59
CA ALA A 96 24.14 -1.59 1.44
C ALA A 96 22.71 -1.13 1.08
N PHE A 97 22.03 -1.85 0.21
CA PHE A 97 20.61 -1.56 -0.09
C PHE A 97 19.68 -1.89 1.09
N LEU A 98 19.95 -2.94 1.84
CA LEU A 98 19.16 -3.28 3.03
C LEU A 98 19.35 -2.22 4.14
N ASP A 99 20.55 -1.71 4.32
CA ASP A 99 20.83 -0.60 5.25
C ASP A 99 20.14 0.69 4.83
N ASP A 100 20.17 1.02 3.54
CA ASP A 100 19.39 2.13 2.97
C ASP A 100 17.88 1.96 3.25
N ALA A 101 17.35 0.76 3.08
CA ALA A 101 15.94 0.47 3.36
C ALA A 101 15.58 0.70 4.82
N ILE A 102 16.43 0.21 5.74
CA ILE A 102 16.25 0.39 7.18
C ILE A 102 16.31 1.87 7.55
N SER A 103 17.30 2.60 7.02
CA SER A 103 17.49 4.01 7.32
C SER A 103 16.31 4.85 6.83
N ALA A 104 15.88 4.64 5.58
CA ALA A 104 14.75 5.35 5.00
C ALA A 104 13.43 5.04 5.73
N ALA A 105 13.18 3.79 6.11
CA ALA A 105 12.01 3.42 6.91
C ALA A 105 12.04 4.09 8.30
N LYS A 106 13.19 4.12 8.97
CA LYS A 106 13.36 4.83 10.25
C LYS A 106 13.13 6.33 10.12
N ASN A 107 13.55 6.95 9.01
CA ASN A 107 13.30 8.37 8.76
C ASN A 107 11.80 8.66 8.69
N VAL A 108 11.00 7.82 8.02
CA VAL A 108 9.54 7.96 8.00
C VAL A 108 8.95 7.80 9.40
N ILE A 109 9.32 6.74 10.12
CA ILE A 109 8.79 6.45 11.47
C ILE A 109 9.12 7.59 12.43
N ASN A 110 10.38 8.06 12.44
CA ASN A 110 10.86 9.08 13.38
C ASN A 110 10.46 10.51 12.98
N SER A 111 9.88 10.71 11.80
CA SER A 111 9.43 12.03 11.36
C SER A 111 8.26 12.57 12.17
N ASN A 112 7.48 11.71 12.81
CA ASN A 112 6.20 12.00 13.46
C ASN A 112 5.15 12.64 12.55
N GLU A 113 5.33 12.53 11.24
CA GLU A 113 4.37 13.01 10.23
C GLU A 113 3.23 12.01 9.99
N TYR A 114 3.49 10.73 10.33
CA TYR A 114 2.59 9.61 10.07
C TYR A 114 2.36 8.80 11.33
N GLU A 115 1.17 8.17 11.42
CA GLU A 115 0.80 7.27 12.51
C GLU A 115 -0.12 6.17 11.97
N LEU A 116 -0.11 5.00 12.61
CA LEU A 116 -1.04 3.93 12.26
C LEU A 116 -2.47 4.35 12.61
N TRP A 117 -3.41 4.00 11.75
CA TRP A 117 -4.84 4.24 11.98
C TRP A 117 -5.34 3.41 13.15
N ASP A 118 -5.61 4.05 14.27
CA ASP A 118 -6.24 3.42 15.42
C ASP A 118 -7.25 4.37 16.07
N HIS A 119 -8.49 4.25 15.67
CA HIS A 119 -9.63 4.96 16.22
C HIS A 119 -10.60 4.02 16.93
N ARG A 120 -10.07 2.98 17.57
CA ARG A 120 -10.91 2.01 18.31
C ARG A 120 -11.65 2.65 19.48
N ALA A 121 -11.15 3.71 20.05
CA ALA A 121 -11.84 4.46 21.09
C ALA A 121 -13.18 5.04 20.63
N GLU A 122 -13.24 5.53 19.37
CA GLU A 122 -14.41 6.17 18.78
C GLU A 122 -15.26 5.20 17.92
N LEU A 123 -14.62 4.24 17.28
CA LEU A 123 -15.21 3.39 16.24
C LEU A 123 -15.29 1.91 16.64
N GLY A 124 -14.77 1.52 17.80
CA GLY A 124 -14.73 0.14 18.26
C GLY A 124 -13.95 -0.77 17.30
N ASP A 125 -14.33 -2.04 17.25
CA ASP A 125 -13.68 -3.07 16.42
C ASP A 125 -13.80 -2.79 14.90
N TRP A 126 -14.70 -1.88 14.51
CA TRP A 126 -14.89 -1.46 13.12
C TRP A 126 -13.93 -0.36 12.67
N SER A 127 -13.05 0.14 13.54
CA SER A 127 -12.10 1.22 13.22
C SER A 127 -11.40 0.97 11.89
N TYR A 128 -10.82 -0.21 11.69
CA TYR A 128 -10.08 -0.52 10.48
C TYR A 128 -10.95 -0.62 9.22
N LYS A 129 -12.23 -0.97 9.34
CA LYS A 129 -13.18 -0.93 8.23
C LYS A 129 -13.43 0.50 7.77
N TYR A 130 -13.59 1.42 8.70
CA TYR A 130 -13.80 2.83 8.40
C TYR A 130 -12.60 3.50 7.76
N PHE A 131 -11.39 3.03 8.00
CA PHE A 131 -10.17 3.48 7.28
C PHE A 131 -10.35 3.49 5.75
N PHE A 132 -11.05 2.51 5.20
CA PHE A 132 -11.28 2.37 3.76
C PHE A 132 -12.52 3.13 3.25
N THR A 133 -13.29 3.74 4.13
CA THR A 133 -14.58 4.37 3.79
C THR A 133 -14.67 5.84 4.17
N LEU A 134 -13.54 6.49 4.38
CA LEU A 134 -13.43 7.91 4.74
C LEU A 134 -13.75 8.83 3.55
N SER A 135 -14.98 8.81 3.07
CA SER A 135 -15.37 9.66 1.94
C SER A 135 -15.98 10.99 2.38
N LYS A 136 -16.81 10.99 3.43
CA LYS A 136 -17.52 12.16 3.96
C LYS A 136 -17.65 12.05 5.47
N ILE A 137 -17.91 13.17 6.14
CA ILE A 137 -18.17 13.24 7.59
C ILE A 137 -19.21 12.20 8.05
N LYS A 138 -20.22 11.93 7.23
CA LYS A 138 -21.27 10.94 7.55
C LYS A 138 -20.93 9.50 7.17
N SER A 139 -19.71 9.22 6.71
CA SER A 139 -19.30 7.86 6.33
C SER A 139 -18.95 6.96 7.53
N ASN A 140 -18.82 7.55 8.71
CA ASN A 140 -18.56 6.85 9.97
C ASN A 140 -19.20 7.58 11.15
N PRO A 141 -19.47 6.89 12.29
CA PRO A 141 -20.13 7.48 13.46
C PRO A 141 -19.35 8.61 14.13
N ALA A 142 -18.02 8.60 14.03
CA ALA A 142 -17.15 9.60 14.65
C ALA A 142 -16.96 10.86 13.79
N GLY A 143 -17.49 10.89 12.57
CA GLY A 143 -17.33 12.02 11.65
C GLY A 143 -15.92 12.22 11.12
N LEU A 144 -15.06 11.20 11.20
CA LEU A 144 -13.70 11.25 10.69
C LEU A 144 -13.69 11.37 9.15
N THR A 145 -12.69 12.04 8.65
CA THR A 145 -12.51 12.35 7.24
C THR A 145 -11.17 11.82 6.72
N LYS A 146 -10.89 11.97 5.45
CA LYS A 146 -9.57 11.65 4.86
C LYS A 146 -8.44 12.47 5.49
N ALA A 147 -8.72 13.65 6.03
CA ALA A 147 -7.73 14.49 6.71
C ALA A 147 -7.24 13.87 8.04
N ASP A 148 -8.07 13.06 8.67
CA ASP A 148 -7.75 12.36 9.93
C ASP A 148 -6.90 11.10 9.70
N ASN A 149 -6.74 10.69 8.42
CA ASN A 149 -5.95 9.53 8.03
C ASN A 149 -4.49 9.91 7.87
N LYS A 150 -3.70 9.67 8.90
CA LYS A 150 -2.24 9.87 8.89
C LYS A 150 -1.44 8.60 8.53
N GLU A 151 -2.09 7.45 8.34
CA GLU A 151 -1.41 6.24 7.90
C GLU A 151 -1.06 6.29 6.41
N THR A 152 -1.87 6.98 5.61
CA THR A 152 -1.64 7.09 4.17
C THR A 152 -0.54 8.11 3.87
N ILE A 153 0.63 7.62 3.41
CA ILE A 153 1.79 8.45 3.12
C ILE A 153 1.61 9.25 1.82
N LEU A 154 1.09 8.61 0.78
CA LEU A 154 0.82 9.24 -0.52
C LEU A 154 -0.38 8.58 -1.17
N ALA A 155 -1.39 9.36 -1.49
CA ALA A 155 -2.55 8.91 -2.22
C ALA A 155 -2.88 9.86 -3.38
N GLN A 156 -3.34 9.30 -4.49
CA GLN A 156 -3.97 10.10 -5.51
C GLN A 156 -5.36 10.51 -4.99
N ARG A 157 -5.61 11.80 -4.96
CA ARG A 157 -6.87 12.33 -4.47
C ARG A 157 -7.97 12.17 -5.52
N TYR A 158 -9.05 11.58 -5.08
CA TYR A 158 -10.33 11.53 -5.80
C TYR A 158 -11.40 12.08 -4.88
N ASP A 159 -12.18 13.02 -5.37
CA ASP A 159 -13.26 13.66 -4.64
C ASP A 159 -14.29 14.16 -5.66
N GLU A 160 -15.53 14.40 -5.22
CA GLU A 160 -16.58 14.97 -6.07
C GLU A 160 -16.15 16.29 -6.71
N ASP A 161 -15.40 17.12 -5.97
CA ASP A 161 -14.95 18.44 -6.42
C ASP A 161 -13.62 18.42 -7.19
N LEU A 162 -12.82 17.37 -7.07
CA LEU A 162 -11.48 17.30 -7.68
C LEU A 162 -11.45 16.40 -8.91
N ARG A 163 -11.88 15.19 -8.74
CA ARG A 163 -11.97 14.16 -9.78
C ARG A 163 -12.72 12.98 -9.21
N GLU A 164 -13.86 12.68 -9.78
CA GLU A 164 -14.51 11.41 -9.48
C GLU A 164 -13.68 10.25 -10.02
N SER A 165 -13.51 9.20 -9.21
CA SER A 165 -13.09 7.93 -9.76
C SER A 165 -14.31 7.34 -10.49
N PRO A 166 -14.26 7.17 -11.81
CA PRO A 166 -15.40 6.59 -12.55
C PRO A 166 -15.59 5.09 -12.25
N ARG A 167 -14.73 4.53 -11.43
CA ARG A 167 -14.72 3.10 -11.11
C ARG A 167 -15.32 2.84 -9.75
N TYR A 168 -16.64 2.80 -9.73
CA TYR A 168 -17.34 1.97 -8.75
C TYR A 168 -17.22 0.51 -9.23
N GLU A 169 -16.05 -0.08 -9.05
CA GLU A 169 -15.87 -1.47 -9.44
C GLU A 169 -16.55 -2.40 -8.44
N HIS A 170 -17.81 -2.63 -8.66
CA HIS A 170 -18.50 -3.82 -8.19
C HIS A 170 -18.22 -4.94 -9.17
N SER A 171 -16.99 -5.16 -9.54
CA SER A 171 -16.72 -6.28 -10.39
C SER A 171 -16.70 -7.53 -9.54
N GLY A 172 -17.70 -8.36 -9.63
CA GLY A 172 -17.69 -9.72 -9.15
C GLY A 172 -16.56 -10.58 -9.76
N THR A 173 -15.62 -9.92 -10.43
CA THR A 173 -14.43 -10.55 -11.04
C THR A 173 -13.24 -10.67 -10.09
N LEU A 174 -13.21 -9.89 -9.00
CA LEU A 174 -12.14 -9.97 -8.00
C LEU A 174 -12.69 -10.54 -6.69
N CYS A 175 -12.82 -11.87 -6.66
CA CYS A 175 -13.17 -12.57 -5.44
C CYS A 175 -11.93 -13.11 -4.73
N PRO A 176 -11.87 -13.05 -3.41
CA PRO A 176 -10.82 -13.72 -2.64
C PRO A 176 -10.86 -15.22 -2.91
N THR A 177 -9.69 -15.82 -3.05
CA THR A 177 -9.63 -17.28 -3.20
C THR A 177 -9.86 -17.98 -1.86
N LYS A 178 -10.34 -19.22 -1.90
CA LYS A 178 -10.42 -20.07 -0.72
C LYS A 178 -9.09 -20.16 0.02
N LYS A 179 -7.98 -20.28 -0.72
CA LYS A 179 -6.63 -20.29 -0.15
C LYS A 179 -6.34 -19.03 0.66
N LEU A 180 -6.75 -17.86 0.19
CA LEU A 180 -6.56 -16.61 0.94
C LEU A 180 -7.37 -16.65 2.24
N ALA A 181 -8.63 -17.09 2.21
CA ALA A 181 -9.44 -17.22 3.40
C ALA A 181 -8.81 -18.19 4.42
N ASP A 182 -8.25 -19.30 3.96
CA ASP A 182 -7.60 -20.31 4.79
C ASP A 182 -6.28 -19.83 5.43
N MET A 183 -5.63 -18.82 4.85
CA MET A 183 -4.41 -18.21 5.41
C MET A 183 -4.67 -17.33 6.63
N TYR A 184 -5.89 -16.87 6.84
CA TYR A 184 -6.23 -16.16 8.08
C TYR A 184 -6.16 -17.12 9.25
N LEU A 185 -5.67 -16.63 10.38
CA LEU A 185 -5.53 -17.40 11.60
C LEU A 185 -6.88 -17.56 12.31
N ASP A 186 -6.94 -18.40 13.30
CA ASP A 186 -8.05 -18.40 14.25
C ASP A 186 -7.93 -17.22 15.24
N LYS A 187 -8.92 -17.01 16.10
CA LYS A 187 -8.92 -15.92 17.08
C LYS A 187 -7.79 -16.01 18.12
N ASN A 188 -7.13 -17.15 18.23
CA ASN A 188 -6.00 -17.37 19.13
C ASN A 188 -4.64 -17.19 18.40
N GLY A 189 -4.66 -16.80 17.12
CA GLY A 189 -3.46 -16.62 16.32
C GLY A 189 -2.84 -17.92 15.80
N LEU A 190 -3.61 -19.02 15.77
CA LEU A 190 -3.13 -20.31 15.24
C LEU A 190 -3.61 -20.53 13.80
N PRO A 191 -2.79 -21.15 12.94
CA PRO A 191 -3.24 -21.62 11.64
C PRO A 191 -4.45 -22.55 11.78
N ILE A 192 -5.42 -22.48 10.86
CA ILE A 192 -6.64 -23.32 10.90
C ILE A 192 -6.36 -24.83 10.86
N THR A 193 -5.20 -25.21 10.37
CA THR A 193 -4.73 -26.61 10.33
C THR A 193 -4.01 -27.05 11.61
N HIS A 194 -3.79 -26.15 12.56
CA HIS A 194 -3.10 -26.47 13.80
C HIS A 194 -3.97 -27.35 14.70
N PRO A 195 -3.44 -28.40 15.37
CA PRO A 195 -4.23 -29.31 16.21
C PRO A 195 -5.04 -28.62 17.32
N ASN A 196 -4.53 -27.50 17.84
CA ASN A 196 -5.17 -26.72 18.90
C ASN A 196 -5.99 -25.54 18.37
N SER A 197 -6.22 -25.46 17.06
CA SER A 197 -7.03 -24.38 16.48
C SER A 197 -8.50 -24.54 16.90
N VAL A 198 -9.14 -23.41 17.16
CA VAL A 198 -10.58 -23.34 17.46
C VAL A 198 -11.43 -23.16 16.19
N PHE A 199 -10.84 -23.32 15.02
CA PHE A 199 -11.52 -23.23 13.73
C PHE A 199 -12.69 -24.22 13.64
N LYS A 200 -13.87 -23.76 13.23
CA LYS A 200 -15.12 -24.53 13.22
C LYS A 200 -15.33 -25.38 11.96
N GLY A 201 -14.36 -25.39 11.05
CA GLY A 201 -14.47 -26.16 9.81
C GLY A 201 -15.45 -25.56 8.79
N TYR A 202 -15.86 -26.38 7.83
CA TYR A 202 -16.65 -25.95 6.65
C TYR A 202 -18.03 -26.62 6.59
N GLN A 203 -18.52 -27.16 7.67
CA GLN A 203 -19.78 -27.91 7.66
C GLN A 203 -21.02 -27.04 7.47
N LYS A 204 -20.91 -25.76 7.86
CA LYS A 204 -21.94 -24.75 7.62
C LYS A 204 -21.31 -23.60 6.86
N ILE A 205 -22.09 -22.90 6.05
CA ILE A 205 -21.64 -21.77 5.26
C ILE A 205 -21.10 -20.62 6.14
N THR A 206 -21.51 -20.55 7.41
CA THR A 206 -21.07 -19.54 8.36
C THR A 206 -19.87 -19.99 9.20
N SER A 207 -19.67 -21.32 9.36
CA SER A 207 -18.68 -21.82 10.33
C SER A 207 -17.23 -21.46 9.98
N GLU A 208 -16.92 -21.25 8.70
CA GLU A 208 -15.58 -20.81 8.29
C GLU A 208 -15.23 -19.39 8.75
N TYR A 209 -16.20 -18.59 9.16
CA TYR A 209 -16.03 -17.23 9.67
C TYR A 209 -16.07 -17.13 11.19
N GLU A 210 -16.46 -18.22 11.89
CA GLU A 210 -16.56 -18.23 13.33
C GLU A 210 -15.18 -18.44 13.98
N ASP A 211 -14.93 -17.71 15.08
CA ASP A 211 -13.68 -17.81 15.85
C ASP A 211 -12.40 -17.61 15.01
N ARG A 212 -12.47 -16.71 14.03
CA ARG A 212 -11.36 -16.35 13.13
C ARG A 212 -10.73 -15.01 13.50
N ASP A 213 -9.64 -14.70 12.84
CA ASP A 213 -9.00 -13.38 12.86
C ASP A 213 -10.05 -12.29 12.60
N PRO A 214 -10.18 -11.27 13.47
CA PRO A 214 -11.19 -10.22 13.31
C PRO A 214 -11.09 -9.47 11.96
N ARG A 215 -9.93 -9.49 11.29
CA ARG A 215 -9.78 -8.92 9.96
C ARG A 215 -10.63 -9.60 8.90
N MET A 216 -11.01 -10.87 9.10
CA MET A 216 -11.96 -11.53 8.20
C MET A 216 -13.32 -10.85 8.19
N ASP A 217 -13.77 -10.32 9.34
CA ASP A 217 -15.02 -9.57 9.45
C ASP A 217 -15.00 -8.24 8.69
N ILE A 218 -13.82 -7.75 8.39
CA ILE A 218 -13.61 -6.49 7.67
C ILE A 218 -13.51 -6.72 6.17
N PHE A 219 -12.78 -7.77 5.77
CA PHE A 219 -12.43 -8.01 4.36
C PHE A 219 -13.38 -8.95 3.62
N PHE A 220 -14.15 -9.76 4.33
CA PHE A 220 -15.08 -10.72 3.73
C PHE A 220 -16.52 -10.36 4.07
N VAL A 221 -17.39 -10.43 3.10
CA VAL A 221 -18.84 -10.36 3.31
C VAL A 221 -19.30 -11.74 3.73
N LYS A 222 -19.82 -11.85 4.94
CA LYS A 222 -20.32 -13.13 5.48
C LYS A 222 -21.74 -13.41 4.98
N PRO A 223 -22.11 -14.70 4.88
CA PRO A 223 -23.50 -15.07 4.60
C PRO A 223 -24.47 -14.45 5.61
N GLY A 224 -25.50 -13.78 5.11
CA GLY A 224 -26.50 -13.09 5.95
C GLY A 224 -26.15 -11.63 6.28
N GLU A 225 -24.93 -11.17 6.02
CA GLU A 225 -24.62 -9.76 6.12
C GLU A 225 -25.13 -9.00 4.89
N ARG A 226 -25.53 -7.74 5.10
CA ARG A 226 -25.88 -6.87 3.98
C ARG A 226 -24.63 -6.54 3.18
N PHE A 227 -24.60 -6.98 1.94
CA PHE A 227 -23.63 -6.48 0.97
C PHE A 227 -24.00 -5.04 0.62
N TRP A 228 -22.97 -4.22 0.48
CA TRP A 228 -23.08 -2.81 0.20
C TRP A 228 -23.98 -2.49 -1.00
N LEU A 229 -25.00 -1.68 -0.78
CA LEU A 229 -25.82 -1.07 -1.82
C LEU A 229 -25.67 0.45 -1.72
N PHE A 230 -25.60 1.11 -2.83
CA PHE A 230 -25.26 2.52 -3.05
C PHE A 230 -25.94 3.59 -2.19
N SER A 231 -26.96 3.27 -1.46
CA SER A 231 -27.77 4.23 -0.70
C SER A 231 -27.84 3.98 0.80
N GLN A 232 -27.12 2.98 1.31
CA GLN A 232 -27.18 2.63 2.73
C GLN A 232 -25.83 2.82 3.40
N PRO A 233 -25.80 3.36 4.63
CA PRO A 233 -24.58 3.37 5.40
C PRO A 233 -24.08 1.93 5.60
N MET A 234 -22.75 1.73 5.48
CA MET A 234 -22.12 0.41 5.62
C MET A 234 -22.08 -0.09 7.07
N TYR A 235 -22.64 0.63 8.00
CA TYR A 235 -22.78 0.17 9.36
C TYR A 235 -24.23 -0.25 9.62
N ASN A 236 -24.38 -1.37 10.25
CA ASN A 236 -25.61 -1.72 10.91
C ASN A 236 -25.51 -1.12 12.31
N PRO A 237 -26.43 -0.22 12.74
CA PRO A 237 -26.41 0.28 14.10
C PRO A 237 -26.63 -0.85 15.10
#